data_30bb3d9003f451b0638b42eba9bc1af6
#
_entry.id   30bb3d9003f451b0638b42eba9bc1af6
#
_cell.length_a   1.000
_cell.length_b   1.000
_cell.length_c   1.000
_cell.angle_alpha   90.00
_cell.angle_beta   90.00
_cell.angle_gamma   90.00
#
_symmetry.space_group_name_H-M   'P 1'
#
loop_
_entity.id
_entity.type
_entity.pdbx_description
1 polymer ?
#
loop_
_entity_poly.entity_id
_entity_poly.type
_entity_poly.pdbx_seq_one_letter_code
_entity_poly.pdbx_strand_id
1 'polypeptide(L)'
;MIDLTEIPEDKLSQTMRGIKREAEVRQWRAAVPYIGSPHCFITRNDGKALHIFSATPPTTSYAAAHLANDKFATYEVLAETDVPQPATLLVESGELTNEAIAFMQAHHRVVAKPLDGGHGKGITVNISTEPLLSTALKEASEAGRSSQHALLQAQYPYDVSYDLRLLCIDFTYCAAILRIPARIFGDGIHTVRKIIEQENASDKRGKAYYAPLAMIDMDKASQYLGEEIEKVPPKGTEVRVLGIANYGAGGETVDVTNAIPKKLIEYAEEASRTCELSVAGVDFLVAQSPEIQSAIDELDPVLIEINKCPLLAMHDAPTSGESQHVIARYMEYLASL
;
A
#
# COMPACT_ATOMS: atom_id res chain seq x y z
N MET A 1 -19.47 -0.04 -24.43
CA MET A 1 -19.27 0.49 -23.08
C MET A 1 -20.45 0.05 -22.25
N ILE A 2 -20.19 -0.59 -21.10
CA ILE A 2 -21.22 -1.06 -20.16
C ILE A 2 -21.34 0.01 -19.07
N ASP A 3 -22.54 0.52 -18.86
CA ASP A 3 -22.78 1.47 -17.78
C ASP A 3 -22.61 0.79 -16.42
N LEU A 4 -21.98 1.47 -15.44
CA LEU A 4 -21.78 0.88 -14.11
C LEU A 4 -23.11 0.56 -13.41
N THR A 5 -24.20 1.25 -13.75
CA THR A 5 -25.54 0.99 -13.20
C THR A 5 -26.09 -0.38 -13.64
N GLU A 6 -25.66 -0.88 -14.80
CA GLU A 6 -26.05 -2.18 -15.35
C GLU A 6 -25.24 -3.35 -14.75
N ILE A 7 -24.16 -3.05 -14.02
CA ILE A 7 -23.28 -4.08 -13.45
C ILE A 7 -23.67 -4.39 -12.01
N PRO A 8 -23.91 -5.68 -11.67
CA PRO A 8 -24.14 -6.11 -10.30
C PRO A 8 -22.99 -5.69 -9.36
N GLU A 9 -23.32 -5.30 -8.13
CA GLU A 9 -22.34 -4.77 -7.18
C GLU A 9 -21.22 -5.76 -6.83
N ASP A 10 -21.53 -7.05 -6.76
CA ASP A 10 -20.56 -8.13 -6.50
C ASP A 10 -19.53 -8.30 -7.63
N LYS A 11 -19.78 -7.75 -8.81
CA LYS A 11 -18.87 -7.73 -9.96
C LYS A 11 -18.02 -6.47 -10.04
N LEU A 12 -18.27 -5.48 -9.21
CA LEU A 12 -17.50 -4.25 -9.12
C LEU A 12 -16.50 -4.31 -7.96
N SER A 13 -15.29 -3.79 -8.18
CA SER A 13 -14.37 -3.54 -7.07
C SER A 13 -14.94 -2.49 -6.12
N GLN A 14 -14.48 -2.44 -4.88
CA GLN A 14 -14.95 -1.47 -3.88
C GLN A 14 -14.82 -0.02 -4.38
N THR A 15 -13.68 0.33 -5.02
CA THR A 15 -13.50 1.67 -5.62
C THR A 15 -14.52 1.94 -6.72
N MET A 16 -14.77 0.96 -7.62
CA MET A 16 -15.76 1.14 -8.68
C MET A 16 -17.19 1.22 -8.17
N ARG A 17 -17.52 0.52 -7.08
CA ARG A 17 -18.83 0.70 -6.40
C ARG A 17 -18.99 2.12 -5.85
N GLY A 18 -17.93 2.65 -5.22
CA GLY A 18 -17.93 4.04 -4.75
C GLY A 18 -18.07 5.04 -5.90
N ILE A 19 -17.33 4.87 -7.00
CA ILE A 19 -17.44 5.72 -8.20
C ILE A 19 -18.86 5.64 -8.80
N LYS A 20 -19.45 4.43 -8.89
CA LYS A 20 -20.85 4.26 -9.34
C LYS A 20 -21.80 5.11 -8.52
N ARG A 21 -21.79 4.97 -7.17
CA ARG A 21 -22.68 5.71 -6.27
C ARG A 21 -22.50 7.24 -6.41
N GLU A 22 -21.25 7.69 -6.43
CA GLU A 22 -20.93 9.10 -6.56
C GLU A 22 -21.30 9.68 -7.93
N ALA A 23 -21.18 8.89 -9.00
CA ALA A 23 -21.67 9.28 -10.33
C ALA A 23 -23.20 9.40 -10.35
N GLU A 24 -23.93 8.46 -9.75
CA GLU A 24 -25.38 8.49 -9.62
C GLU A 24 -25.85 9.75 -8.86
N VAL A 25 -25.21 10.06 -7.72
CA VAL A 25 -25.51 11.28 -6.93
C VAL A 25 -25.33 12.55 -7.75
N ARG A 26 -24.30 12.61 -8.60
CA ARG A 26 -23.98 13.76 -9.46
C ARG A 26 -24.74 13.74 -10.78
N GLN A 27 -25.54 12.71 -11.04
CA GLN A 27 -26.22 12.46 -12.32
C GLN A 27 -25.21 12.36 -13.50
N TRP A 28 -24.02 11.86 -13.23
CA TRP A 28 -22.99 11.59 -14.22
C TRP A 28 -23.12 10.15 -14.72
N ARG A 29 -22.67 9.93 -15.95
CA ARG A 29 -22.57 8.59 -16.48
C ARG A 29 -21.16 8.04 -16.23
N ALA A 30 -21.05 6.84 -15.68
CA ALA A 30 -19.79 6.13 -15.53
C ALA A 30 -19.90 4.77 -16.25
N ALA A 31 -18.98 4.47 -17.16
CA ALA A 31 -19.04 3.27 -17.98
C ALA A 31 -17.66 2.64 -18.17
N VAL A 32 -17.63 1.32 -18.33
CA VAL A 32 -16.42 0.52 -18.51
C VAL A 32 -16.47 -0.26 -19.83
N PRO A 33 -15.31 -0.59 -20.46
CA PRO A 33 -15.29 -1.39 -21.69
C PRO A 33 -15.83 -2.81 -21.49
N TYR A 34 -15.54 -3.42 -20.34
CA TYR A 34 -15.98 -4.77 -19.94
C TYR A 34 -16.01 -4.89 -18.42
N ILE A 35 -16.76 -5.83 -17.88
CA ILE A 35 -16.86 -6.08 -16.43
C ILE A 35 -15.47 -6.47 -15.88
N GLY A 36 -15.03 -5.74 -14.84
CA GLY A 36 -13.70 -5.92 -14.23
C GLY A 36 -12.59 -5.10 -14.90
N SER A 37 -12.91 -4.27 -15.92
CA SER A 37 -11.96 -3.33 -16.48
C SER A 37 -11.51 -2.30 -15.44
N PRO A 38 -10.20 -1.98 -15.35
CA PRO A 38 -9.72 -0.85 -14.56
C PRO A 38 -9.99 0.50 -15.24
N HIS A 39 -10.28 0.52 -16.54
CA HIS A 39 -10.64 1.73 -17.28
C HIS A 39 -12.08 2.11 -17.03
N CYS A 40 -12.31 3.34 -16.59
CA CYS A 40 -13.64 3.88 -16.45
C CYS A 40 -13.74 5.24 -17.16
N PHE A 41 -14.82 5.45 -17.89
CA PHE A 41 -15.12 6.65 -18.64
C PHE A 41 -16.31 7.34 -17.96
N ILE A 42 -16.04 8.54 -17.45
CA ILE A 42 -17.02 9.34 -16.72
C ILE A 42 -17.45 10.49 -17.63
N THR A 43 -18.75 10.61 -17.87
CA THR A 43 -19.33 11.72 -18.64
C THR A 43 -20.15 12.59 -17.70
N ARG A 44 -19.78 13.87 -17.60
CA ARG A 44 -20.43 14.89 -16.78
C ARG A 44 -21.67 15.45 -17.46
N ASN A 45 -22.53 16.19 -16.70
CA ASN A 45 -23.73 16.81 -17.22
C ASN A 45 -23.46 17.90 -18.28
N ASP A 46 -22.27 18.52 -18.23
CA ASP A 46 -21.81 19.48 -19.24
C ASP A 46 -21.29 18.82 -20.53
N GLY A 47 -21.37 17.50 -20.62
CA GLY A 47 -20.89 16.71 -21.76
C GLY A 47 -19.37 16.41 -21.72
N LYS A 48 -18.61 16.92 -20.76
CA LYS A 48 -17.19 16.64 -20.62
C LYS A 48 -16.98 15.18 -20.24
N ALA A 49 -16.14 14.49 -21.00
CA ALA A 49 -15.75 13.12 -20.75
C ALA A 49 -14.34 13.04 -20.14
N LEU A 50 -14.21 12.26 -19.08
CA LEU A 50 -12.96 11.98 -18.39
C LEU A 50 -12.67 10.49 -18.44
N HIS A 51 -11.43 10.12 -18.68
CA HIS A 51 -10.97 8.75 -18.62
C HIS A 51 -10.08 8.57 -17.39
N ILE A 52 -10.44 7.66 -16.53
CA ILE A 52 -9.66 7.28 -15.36
C ILE A 52 -9.21 5.82 -15.45
N PHE A 53 -8.09 5.50 -14.84
CA PHE A 53 -7.61 4.13 -14.67
C PHE A 53 -7.64 3.77 -13.18
N SER A 54 -8.67 3.03 -12.75
CA SER A 54 -8.97 2.83 -11.31
C SER A 54 -9.05 4.16 -10.57
N ALA A 55 -8.07 4.49 -9.72
CA ALA A 55 -7.98 5.77 -9.01
C ALA A 55 -6.99 6.76 -9.66
N THR A 56 -6.35 6.41 -10.78
CA THR A 56 -5.44 7.30 -11.49
C THR A 56 -6.24 8.28 -12.35
N PRO A 57 -6.17 9.60 -12.09
CA PRO A 57 -6.89 10.60 -12.85
C PRO A 57 -6.22 10.90 -14.20
N PRO A 58 -6.93 11.58 -15.14
CA PRO A 58 -6.37 11.97 -16.44
C PRO A 58 -5.21 12.98 -16.34
N THR A 59 -5.05 13.64 -15.20
CA THR A 59 -3.96 14.59 -14.92
C THR A 59 -2.61 13.92 -14.63
N THR A 60 -2.60 12.62 -14.31
CA THR A 60 -1.35 11.88 -14.11
C THR A 60 -0.68 11.65 -15.46
N SER A 61 0.48 12.28 -15.67
CA SER A 61 1.26 12.10 -16.90
C SER A 61 1.84 10.68 -16.99
N TYR A 62 2.19 10.26 -18.20
CA TYR A 62 2.91 9.02 -18.41
C TYR A 62 4.25 9.01 -17.65
N ALA A 63 4.98 10.14 -17.65
CA ALA A 63 6.25 10.28 -16.96
C ALA A 63 6.08 10.13 -15.43
N ALA A 64 5.15 10.84 -14.81
CA ALA A 64 4.85 10.72 -13.39
C ALA A 64 4.44 9.29 -13.00
N ALA A 65 3.62 8.64 -13.85
CA ALA A 65 3.20 7.26 -13.61
C ALA A 65 4.36 6.26 -13.68
N HIS A 66 5.36 6.49 -14.54
CA HIS A 66 6.56 5.67 -14.63
C HIS A 66 7.56 5.97 -13.52
N LEU A 67 7.73 7.24 -13.15
CA LEU A 67 8.55 7.65 -12.01
C LEU A 67 8.11 6.91 -10.73
N ALA A 68 6.81 6.90 -10.42
CA ALA A 68 6.27 6.20 -9.26
C ALA A 68 6.45 4.66 -9.28
N ASN A 69 6.69 4.07 -10.44
CA ASN A 69 7.01 2.63 -10.53
C ASN A 69 8.51 2.35 -10.31
N ASP A 70 9.36 3.32 -10.55
CA ASP A 70 10.81 3.24 -10.34
C ASP A 70 11.15 3.83 -8.97
N LYS A 71 11.33 2.95 -7.99
CA LYS A 71 11.58 3.37 -6.60
C LYS A 71 12.89 4.16 -6.46
N PHE A 72 13.92 3.80 -7.23
CA PHE A 72 15.21 4.50 -7.15
C PHE A 72 15.09 5.91 -7.73
N ALA A 73 14.54 6.05 -8.93
CA ALA A 73 14.29 7.35 -9.52
C ALA A 73 13.38 8.23 -8.64
N THR A 74 12.38 7.64 -7.98
CA THR A 74 11.53 8.34 -7.01
C THR A 74 12.36 8.89 -5.83
N TYR A 75 13.27 8.10 -5.26
CA TYR A 75 14.13 8.55 -4.17
C TYR A 75 15.11 9.64 -4.63
N GLU A 76 15.70 9.52 -5.82
CA GLU A 76 16.60 10.53 -6.37
C GLU A 76 15.90 11.90 -6.57
N VAL A 77 14.67 11.87 -7.10
CA VAL A 77 13.87 13.10 -7.27
C VAL A 77 13.46 13.71 -5.93
N LEU A 78 13.18 12.90 -4.93
CA LEU A 78 12.84 13.36 -3.59
C LEU A 78 14.06 13.75 -2.74
N ALA A 79 15.29 13.42 -3.15
CA ALA A 79 16.50 13.76 -2.41
C ALA A 79 16.75 15.28 -2.29
N GLU A 80 16.15 16.07 -3.17
CA GLU A 80 16.20 17.55 -3.14
C GLU A 80 15.15 18.16 -2.20
N THR A 81 14.36 17.32 -1.48
CA THR A 81 13.31 17.74 -0.54
C THR A 81 13.66 17.38 0.89
N ASP A 82 12.86 17.89 1.84
CA ASP A 82 12.98 17.52 3.26
C ASP A 82 12.31 16.17 3.60
N VAL A 83 11.71 15.47 2.61
CA VAL A 83 10.99 14.22 2.85
C VAL A 83 11.97 13.13 3.29
N PRO A 84 11.83 12.58 4.50
CA PRO A 84 12.78 11.60 5.02
C PRO A 84 12.72 10.27 4.26
N GLN A 85 13.89 9.79 3.85
CA GLN A 85 14.05 8.59 3.03
C GLN A 85 15.11 7.66 3.63
N PRO A 86 15.01 6.33 3.41
CA PRO A 86 16.07 5.42 3.80
C PRO A 86 17.28 5.58 2.88
N ALA A 87 18.48 5.47 3.42
CA ALA A 87 19.68 5.32 2.59
C ALA A 87 19.46 4.15 1.60
N THR A 88 19.74 4.39 0.33
CA THR A 88 19.41 3.45 -0.75
C THR A 88 20.57 3.30 -1.70
N LEU A 89 20.85 2.07 -2.12
CA LEU A 89 21.82 1.71 -3.15
C LEU A 89 21.10 0.94 -4.27
N LEU A 90 21.31 1.36 -5.51
CA LEU A 90 20.91 0.59 -6.69
C LEU A 90 21.95 -0.49 -6.98
N VAL A 91 21.52 -1.75 -7.06
CA VAL A 91 22.38 -2.88 -7.40
C VAL A 91 21.98 -3.41 -8.77
N GLU A 92 22.86 -3.25 -9.74
CA GLU A 92 22.64 -3.75 -11.09
C GLU A 92 22.66 -5.28 -11.13
N SER A 93 21.74 -5.86 -11.89
CA SER A 93 21.66 -7.32 -12.16
C SER A 93 21.52 -8.22 -10.92
N GLY A 94 21.28 -7.66 -9.72
CA GLY A 94 21.16 -8.42 -8.47
C GLY A 94 22.43 -9.17 -8.06
N GLU A 95 23.59 -8.78 -8.60
CA GLU A 95 24.89 -9.38 -8.27
C GLU A 95 25.46 -8.79 -6.97
N LEU A 96 26.14 -9.64 -6.20
CA LEU A 96 26.84 -9.23 -5.01
C LEU A 96 28.10 -8.44 -5.38
N THR A 97 28.14 -7.16 -5.04
CA THR A 97 29.27 -6.25 -5.27
C THR A 97 29.96 -5.87 -3.96
N ASN A 98 31.22 -5.42 -4.05
CA ASN A 98 31.91 -4.86 -2.89
C ASN A 98 31.18 -3.64 -2.31
N GLU A 99 30.52 -2.85 -3.15
CA GLU A 99 29.71 -1.72 -2.73
C GLU A 99 28.48 -2.14 -1.93
N ALA A 100 27.76 -3.18 -2.37
CA ALA A 100 26.63 -3.76 -1.64
C ALA A 100 27.06 -4.33 -0.27
N ILE A 101 28.22 -4.98 -0.21
CA ILE A 101 28.80 -5.48 1.05
C ILE A 101 29.14 -4.31 1.98
N ALA A 102 29.82 -3.28 1.47
CA ALA A 102 30.16 -2.10 2.25
C ALA A 102 28.91 -1.36 2.76
N PHE A 103 27.88 -1.26 1.94
CA PHE A 103 26.61 -0.67 2.34
C PHE A 103 25.93 -1.45 3.47
N MET A 104 25.87 -2.79 3.37
CA MET A 104 25.33 -3.63 4.44
C MET A 104 26.14 -3.48 5.75
N GLN A 105 27.47 -3.44 5.67
CA GLN A 105 28.33 -3.27 6.85
C GLN A 105 28.11 -1.91 7.52
N ALA A 106 27.92 -0.82 6.74
CA ALA A 106 27.69 0.52 7.25
C ALA A 106 26.33 0.64 7.98
N HIS A 107 25.31 -0.05 7.49
CA HIS A 107 23.96 0.04 8.04
C HIS A 107 23.55 -1.13 8.95
N HIS A 108 24.43 -2.11 9.18
CA HIS A 108 24.26 -3.28 10.04
C HIS A 108 23.12 -4.23 9.62
N ARG A 109 21.94 -3.71 9.29
CA ARG A 109 20.80 -4.47 8.76
C ARG A 109 20.25 -3.72 7.54
N VAL A 110 20.01 -4.47 6.47
CA VAL A 110 19.50 -3.91 5.22
C VAL A 110 18.32 -4.73 4.68
N VAL A 111 17.58 -4.13 3.77
CA VAL A 111 16.46 -4.72 3.05
C VAL A 111 16.81 -4.76 1.58
N ALA A 112 16.66 -5.91 0.94
CA ALA A 112 16.70 -6.03 -0.52
C ALA A 112 15.28 -6.08 -1.06
N LYS A 113 15.01 -5.35 -2.16
CA LYS A 113 13.71 -5.31 -2.82
C LYS A 113 13.85 -5.06 -4.32
N PRO A 114 12.88 -5.49 -5.16
CA PRO A 114 12.88 -5.16 -6.59
C PRO A 114 12.78 -3.66 -6.82
N LEU A 115 13.39 -3.17 -7.90
CA LEU A 115 13.26 -1.77 -8.34
C LEU A 115 11.80 -1.42 -8.63
N ASP A 116 11.10 -2.26 -9.40
CA ASP A 116 9.76 -2.04 -9.93
C ASP A 116 8.73 -3.11 -9.51
N GLY A 117 8.94 -3.70 -8.34
CA GLY A 117 8.06 -4.72 -7.77
C GLY A 117 6.83 -4.15 -7.05
N GLY A 118 5.95 -5.04 -6.61
CA GLY A 118 4.78 -4.70 -5.81
C GLY A 118 4.28 -5.88 -4.98
N HIS A 119 3.35 -5.62 -4.06
CA HIS A 119 2.72 -6.63 -3.18
C HIS A 119 3.70 -7.41 -2.29
N GLY A 120 4.88 -6.84 -2.00
CA GLY A 120 5.89 -7.46 -1.13
C GLY A 120 6.65 -8.64 -1.75
N LYS A 121 6.53 -8.90 -3.06
CA LYS A 121 7.31 -9.95 -3.72
C LYS A 121 8.78 -9.56 -3.83
N GLY A 122 9.68 -10.50 -3.55
CA GLY A 122 11.12 -10.30 -3.65
C GLY A 122 11.68 -9.32 -2.60
N ILE A 123 10.97 -9.10 -1.50
CA ILE A 123 11.47 -8.30 -0.38
C ILE A 123 12.05 -9.24 0.69
N THR A 124 13.33 -9.05 0.98
CA THR A 124 14.03 -9.73 2.07
C THR A 124 14.51 -8.71 3.08
N VAL A 125 14.15 -8.89 4.34
CA VAL A 125 14.50 -8.01 5.47
C VAL A 125 15.54 -8.67 6.38
N ASN A 126 16.11 -7.92 7.32
CA ASN A 126 17.09 -8.39 8.31
C ASN A 126 18.36 -9.00 7.69
N ILE A 127 18.79 -8.49 6.55
CA ILE A 127 20.00 -8.93 5.89
C ILE A 127 21.21 -8.34 6.63
N SER A 128 22.07 -9.23 7.18
CA SER A 128 23.26 -8.86 7.98
C SER A 128 24.48 -9.71 7.68
N THR A 129 24.39 -10.61 6.69
CA THR A 129 25.50 -11.49 6.27
C THR A 129 25.60 -11.53 4.74
N GLU A 130 26.83 -11.68 4.23
CA GLU A 130 27.08 -11.73 2.78
C GLU A 130 26.33 -12.88 2.06
N PRO A 131 26.25 -14.12 2.60
CA PRO A 131 25.49 -15.17 1.93
C PRO A 131 24.00 -14.83 1.80
N LEU A 132 23.40 -14.24 2.84
CA LEU A 132 21.99 -13.81 2.80
C LEU A 132 21.81 -12.64 1.84
N LEU A 133 22.76 -11.68 1.83
CA LEU A 133 22.74 -10.55 0.90
C LEU A 133 22.77 -11.01 -0.56
N SER A 134 23.67 -11.94 -0.90
CA SER A 134 23.77 -12.51 -2.26
C SER A 134 22.46 -13.15 -2.71
N THR A 135 21.87 -13.98 -1.84
CA THR A 135 20.58 -14.63 -2.15
C THR A 135 19.45 -13.59 -2.31
N ALA A 136 19.37 -12.64 -1.38
CA ALA A 136 18.32 -11.63 -1.38
C ALA A 136 18.39 -10.69 -2.58
N LEU A 137 19.58 -10.27 -3.02
CA LEU A 137 19.75 -9.44 -4.21
C LEU A 137 19.30 -10.18 -5.48
N LYS A 138 19.65 -11.46 -5.60
CA LYS A 138 19.22 -12.29 -6.72
C LYS A 138 17.68 -12.44 -6.74
N GLU A 139 17.07 -12.80 -5.63
CA GLU A 139 15.62 -12.93 -5.52
C GLU A 139 14.90 -11.60 -5.82
N ALA A 140 15.45 -10.48 -5.34
CA ALA A 140 14.89 -9.15 -5.60
C ALA A 140 14.96 -8.82 -7.11
N SER A 141 16.08 -9.07 -7.77
CA SER A 141 16.24 -8.81 -9.21
C SER A 141 15.32 -9.70 -10.07
N GLU A 142 15.17 -10.98 -9.71
CA GLU A 142 14.29 -11.92 -10.40
C GLU A 142 12.79 -11.59 -10.21
N ALA A 143 12.44 -10.92 -9.12
CA ALA A 143 11.06 -10.52 -8.82
C ALA A 143 10.64 -9.20 -9.49
N GLY A 144 11.57 -8.45 -10.08
CA GLY A 144 11.31 -7.23 -10.86
C GLY A 144 10.40 -7.51 -12.05
N ARG A 145 9.60 -6.52 -12.46
CA ARG A 145 8.66 -6.66 -13.59
C ARG A 145 9.30 -6.37 -14.93
N SER A 146 10.11 -5.33 -15.01
CA SER A 146 10.75 -4.84 -16.24
C SER A 146 12.25 -4.61 -16.07
N SER A 147 12.75 -4.61 -14.86
CA SER A 147 14.14 -4.40 -14.51
C SER A 147 14.69 -5.58 -13.73
N GLN A 148 15.92 -5.96 -14.00
CA GLN A 148 16.68 -6.93 -13.20
C GLN A 148 17.52 -6.25 -12.10
N HIS A 149 17.24 -4.98 -11.80
CA HIS A 149 17.91 -4.25 -10.73
C HIS A 149 17.26 -4.56 -9.39
N ALA A 150 18.09 -4.61 -8.35
CA ALA A 150 17.64 -4.67 -6.97
C ALA A 150 17.93 -3.36 -6.26
N LEU A 151 17.13 -3.01 -5.27
CA LEU A 151 17.41 -1.94 -4.33
C LEU A 151 17.87 -2.55 -3.02
N LEU A 152 18.97 -2.04 -2.49
CA LEU A 152 19.44 -2.31 -1.15
C LEU A 152 19.21 -1.07 -0.31
N GLN A 153 18.46 -1.19 0.78
CA GLN A 153 18.11 -0.07 1.64
C GLN A 153 18.52 -0.32 3.08
N ALA A 154 18.92 0.74 3.79
CA ALA A 154 19.05 0.69 5.23
C ALA A 154 17.70 0.26 5.83
N GLN A 155 17.72 -0.76 6.68
CA GLN A 155 16.52 -1.21 7.35
C GLN A 155 16.07 -0.19 8.38
N TYR A 156 14.77 0.05 8.44
CA TYR A 156 14.19 0.90 9.47
C TYR A 156 14.60 0.38 10.86
N PRO A 157 15.14 1.25 11.74
CA PRO A 157 15.91 0.79 12.90
C PRO A 157 15.09 0.18 14.03
N TYR A 158 13.78 0.26 13.96
CA TYR A 158 12.88 -0.18 15.03
C TYR A 158 12.42 -1.63 14.84
N ASP A 159 12.42 -2.41 15.91
CA ASP A 159 11.94 -3.81 15.88
C ASP A 159 10.42 -3.90 15.63
N VAL A 160 9.69 -2.88 16.09
CA VAL A 160 8.27 -2.68 15.77
C VAL A 160 8.15 -1.39 14.97
N SER A 161 7.54 -1.48 13.80
CA SER A 161 7.23 -0.34 12.96
C SER A 161 5.77 -0.41 12.50
N TYR A 162 5.23 0.75 12.23
CA TYR A 162 3.87 0.88 11.75
C TYR A 162 3.87 1.36 10.31
N ASP A 163 3.04 0.75 9.50
CA ASP A 163 2.90 1.05 8.08
C ASP A 163 1.73 2.01 7.88
N LEU A 164 2.06 3.23 7.50
CA LEU A 164 1.13 4.34 7.42
C LEU A 164 0.98 4.80 5.96
N ARG A 165 -0.26 4.84 5.45
CA ARG A 165 -0.56 5.40 4.13
C ARG A 165 -1.30 6.71 4.26
N LEU A 166 -0.71 7.79 3.74
CA LEU A 166 -1.35 9.08 3.56
C LEU A 166 -1.85 9.20 2.12
N LEU A 167 -3.11 9.60 1.97
CA LEU A 167 -3.73 9.84 0.67
C LEU A 167 -3.73 11.34 0.39
N CYS A 168 -3.21 11.72 -0.77
CA CYS A 168 -3.34 13.06 -1.33
C CYS A 168 -4.28 13.03 -2.53
N ILE A 169 -5.17 14.04 -2.63
CA ILE A 169 -6.02 14.31 -3.78
C ILE A 169 -5.85 15.80 -4.11
N ASP A 170 -5.62 16.12 -5.38
CA ASP A 170 -5.22 17.45 -5.83
C ASP A 170 -4.00 17.98 -5.07
N PHE A 171 -2.99 17.12 -4.89
CA PHE A 171 -1.76 17.39 -4.15
C PHE A 171 -1.97 17.78 -2.67
N THR A 172 -3.16 17.60 -2.14
CA THR A 172 -3.54 17.99 -0.78
C THR A 172 -3.92 16.76 0.02
N TYR A 173 -3.45 16.71 1.26
CA TYR A 173 -3.79 15.65 2.19
C TYR A 173 -5.30 15.47 2.36
N CYS A 174 -5.75 14.24 2.33
CA CYS A 174 -7.16 13.89 2.35
C CYS A 174 -7.52 12.94 3.49
N ALA A 175 -6.70 11.91 3.70
CA ALA A 175 -6.95 10.86 4.68
C ALA A 175 -5.68 10.09 4.99
N ALA A 176 -5.64 9.40 6.13
CA ALA A 176 -4.59 8.45 6.45
C ALA A 176 -5.14 7.18 7.07
N ILE A 177 -4.50 6.06 6.75
CA ILE A 177 -4.76 4.76 7.40
C ILE A 177 -3.46 4.16 7.91
N LEU A 178 -3.57 3.52 9.07
CA LEU A 178 -2.60 2.59 9.58
C LEU A 178 -2.93 1.20 9.00
N ARG A 179 -1.95 0.58 8.34
CA ARG A 179 -2.08 -0.78 7.83
C ARG A 179 -1.52 -1.77 8.84
N ILE A 180 -2.33 -2.76 9.20
CA ILE A 180 -1.96 -3.78 10.17
C ILE A 180 -1.83 -5.11 9.42
N PRO A 181 -0.73 -5.87 9.62
CA PRO A 181 -0.61 -7.21 9.08
C PRO A 181 -1.79 -8.09 9.50
N ALA A 182 -2.15 -9.05 8.65
CA ALA A 182 -3.19 -10.01 8.99
C ALA A 182 -2.89 -10.69 10.33
N ARG A 183 -3.89 -10.75 11.19
CA ARG A 183 -3.82 -11.31 12.54
C ARG A 183 -5.09 -12.10 12.87
N ILE A 184 -4.97 -12.99 13.83
CA ILE A 184 -6.09 -13.73 14.41
C ILE A 184 -6.02 -13.64 15.94
N PHE A 185 -7.10 -13.98 16.60
CA PHE A 185 -7.14 -14.10 18.05
C PHE A 185 -7.36 -15.55 18.45
N GLY A 186 -6.52 -16.06 19.34
CA GLY A 186 -6.63 -17.39 19.89
C GLY A 186 -7.97 -17.61 20.58
N ASP A 187 -8.55 -18.80 20.44
CA ASP A 187 -9.76 -19.23 21.16
C ASP A 187 -9.45 -20.25 22.29
N GLY A 188 -8.19 -20.71 22.37
CA GLY A 188 -7.76 -21.73 23.31
C GLY A 188 -8.15 -23.16 22.93
N ILE A 189 -8.69 -23.38 21.73
CA ILE A 189 -9.25 -24.66 21.27
C ILE A 189 -8.67 -25.09 19.93
N HIS A 190 -8.64 -24.18 18.96
CA HIS A 190 -8.24 -24.48 17.59
C HIS A 190 -6.80 -24.03 17.30
N THR A 191 -6.16 -24.71 16.35
CA THR A 191 -4.84 -24.28 15.84
C THR A 191 -4.97 -22.95 15.08
N VAL A 192 -3.85 -22.22 14.94
CA VAL A 192 -3.80 -21.00 14.13
C VAL A 192 -4.35 -21.24 12.73
N ARG A 193 -3.95 -22.34 12.08
CA ARG A 193 -4.46 -22.76 10.77
C ARG A 193 -5.99 -22.83 10.77
N LYS A 194 -6.56 -23.51 11.76
CA LYS A 194 -8.01 -23.69 11.84
C LYS A 194 -8.75 -22.37 12.05
N ILE A 195 -8.19 -21.47 12.84
CA ILE A 195 -8.77 -20.14 13.05
C ILE A 195 -8.71 -19.32 11.76
N ILE A 196 -7.60 -19.37 10.99
CA ILE A 196 -7.50 -18.70 9.69
C ILE A 196 -8.57 -19.25 8.72
N GLU A 197 -8.80 -20.56 8.68
CA GLU A 197 -9.85 -21.15 7.84
C GLU A 197 -11.25 -20.64 8.22
N GLN A 198 -11.52 -20.51 9.51
CA GLN A 198 -12.81 -19.99 10.02
C GLN A 198 -12.98 -18.51 9.69
N GLU A 199 -11.93 -17.70 9.86
CA GLU A 199 -11.91 -16.29 9.45
C GLU A 199 -12.16 -16.13 7.95
N ASN A 200 -11.50 -16.93 7.13
CA ASN A 200 -11.66 -16.91 5.67
C ASN A 200 -13.04 -17.38 5.19
N ALA A 201 -13.74 -18.16 5.99
CA ALA A 201 -15.11 -18.59 5.72
C ALA A 201 -16.16 -17.56 6.17
N SER A 202 -15.78 -16.49 6.84
CA SER A 202 -16.70 -15.46 7.31
C SER A 202 -17.15 -14.53 6.18
N ASP A 203 -18.34 -13.94 6.29
CA ASP A 203 -18.89 -12.98 5.32
C ASP A 203 -18.05 -11.68 5.22
N LYS A 204 -17.14 -11.44 6.16
CA LYS A 204 -16.25 -10.26 6.17
C LYS A 204 -15.09 -10.40 5.20
N ARG A 205 -14.67 -11.64 4.90
CA ARG A 205 -13.52 -11.93 4.05
C ARG A 205 -13.93 -12.49 2.70
N GLY A 206 -13.15 -12.18 1.66
CA GLY A 206 -13.43 -12.66 0.32
C GLY A 206 -12.34 -12.23 -0.67
N LYS A 207 -12.72 -12.16 -1.96
CA LYS A 207 -11.80 -11.73 -3.01
C LYS A 207 -11.27 -10.33 -2.72
N ALA A 208 -9.94 -10.19 -2.73
CA ALA A 208 -9.25 -8.91 -2.55
C ALA A 208 -9.85 -7.81 -3.44
N TYR A 209 -10.01 -6.62 -2.89
CA TYR A 209 -10.61 -5.43 -3.53
C TYR A 209 -12.11 -5.52 -3.84
N TYR A 210 -12.75 -6.65 -3.57
CA TYR A 210 -14.20 -6.88 -3.79
C TYR A 210 -14.95 -7.09 -2.47
N ALA A 211 -14.34 -7.72 -1.48
CA ALA A 211 -14.88 -7.90 -0.14
C ALA A 211 -14.34 -6.83 0.83
N PRO A 212 -14.97 -6.59 1.99
CA PRO A 212 -14.47 -5.67 3.03
C PRO A 212 -13.04 -5.99 3.48
N LEU A 213 -12.73 -7.27 3.65
CA LEU A 213 -11.39 -7.79 3.91
C LEU A 213 -11.01 -8.84 2.88
N ALA A 214 -9.76 -8.86 2.46
CA ALA A 214 -9.25 -9.97 1.67
C ALA A 214 -9.14 -11.25 2.51
N MET A 215 -9.20 -12.41 1.86
CA MET A 215 -8.85 -13.67 2.51
C MET A 215 -7.40 -13.64 2.97
N ILE A 216 -7.12 -14.21 4.13
CA ILE A 216 -5.76 -14.43 4.61
C ILE A 216 -5.13 -15.51 3.73
N ASP A 217 -3.99 -15.19 3.13
CA ASP A 217 -3.23 -16.10 2.28
C ASP A 217 -2.59 -17.21 3.14
N MET A 218 -3.16 -18.41 3.07
CA MET A 218 -2.75 -19.54 3.90
C MET A 218 -1.32 -20.00 3.61
N ASP A 219 -0.87 -19.93 2.36
CA ASP A 219 0.48 -20.35 1.98
C ASP A 219 1.52 -19.39 2.57
N LYS A 220 1.26 -18.09 2.47
CA LYS A 220 2.11 -17.06 3.09
C LYS A 220 2.08 -17.14 4.62
N ALA A 221 0.91 -17.40 5.22
CA ALA A 221 0.80 -17.60 6.65
C ALA A 221 1.60 -18.82 7.13
N SER A 222 1.52 -19.92 6.38
CA SER A 222 2.30 -21.14 6.67
C SER A 222 3.81 -20.88 6.55
N GLN A 223 4.23 -20.14 5.52
CA GLN A 223 5.64 -19.77 5.34
C GLN A 223 6.15 -18.85 6.45
N TYR A 224 5.33 -17.88 6.87
CA TYR A 224 5.70 -16.91 7.90
C TYR A 224 5.78 -17.54 9.30
N LEU A 225 4.81 -18.39 9.66
CA LEU A 225 4.69 -18.98 10.98
C LEU A 225 5.47 -20.28 11.14
N GLY A 226 5.78 -21.01 10.06
CA GLY A 226 6.38 -22.33 10.13
C GLY A 226 5.52 -23.28 10.99
N GLU A 227 6.12 -23.92 11.98
CA GLU A 227 5.45 -24.86 12.88
C GLU A 227 4.44 -24.19 13.83
N GLU A 228 4.55 -22.87 14.05
CA GLU A 228 3.61 -22.13 14.93
C GLU A 228 2.18 -22.16 14.40
N ILE A 229 1.98 -22.37 13.09
CA ILE A 229 0.66 -22.43 12.49
C ILE A 229 -0.20 -23.59 12.99
N GLU A 230 0.43 -24.68 13.49
CA GLU A 230 -0.23 -25.85 14.05
C GLU A 230 -0.41 -25.77 15.58
N LYS A 231 0.04 -24.69 16.22
CA LYS A 231 -0.15 -24.50 17.67
C LYS A 231 -1.53 -23.93 17.98
N VAL A 232 -2.00 -24.23 19.18
CA VAL A 232 -3.26 -23.68 19.73
C VAL A 232 -2.90 -22.44 20.57
N PRO A 233 -3.19 -21.22 20.11
CA PRO A 233 -2.91 -20.03 20.87
C PRO A 233 -3.90 -19.88 22.04
N PRO A 234 -3.46 -19.38 23.20
CA PRO A 234 -4.35 -19.10 24.32
C PRO A 234 -5.50 -18.18 23.93
N LYS A 235 -6.64 -18.33 24.60
CA LYS A 235 -7.81 -17.50 24.34
C LYS A 235 -7.49 -16.00 24.51
N GLY A 236 -7.82 -15.20 23.49
CA GLY A 236 -7.61 -13.75 23.44
C GLY A 236 -6.19 -13.32 23.08
N THR A 237 -5.26 -14.26 22.85
CA THR A 237 -3.91 -13.91 22.38
C THR A 237 -3.95 -13.50 20.93
N GLU A 238 -3.41 -12.33 20.61
CA GLU A 238 -3.19 -11.89 19.23
C GLU A 238 -2.03 -12.66 18.62
N VAL A 239 -2.22 -13.20 17.43
CA VAL A 239 -1.19 -13.85 16.62
C VAL A 239 -1.15 -13.17 15.25
N ARG A 240 -0.03 -12.52 14.93
CA ARG A 240 0.24 -12.05 13.57
C ARG A 240 0.46 -13.26 12.67
N VAL A 241 -0.28 -13.32 11.58
CA VAL A 241 -0.20 -14.45 10.64
C VAL A 241 0.52 -14.11 9.34
N LEU A 242 0.82 -12.82 9.13
CA LEU A 242 1.66 -12.33 8.03
C LEU A 242 2.65 -11.28 8.55
N GLY A 243 3.86 -11.26 7.98
CA GLY A 243 4.92 -10.31 8.38
C GLY A 243 4.76 -8.91 7.79
N ILE A 244 3.97 -8.77 6.71
CA ILE A 244 3.81 -7.50 5.97
C ILE A 244 2.35 -7.07 6.01
N ALA A 245 2.13 -5.76 6.23
CA ALA A 245 0.82 -5.13 6.23
C ALA A 245 0.31 -4.96 4.78
N ASN A 246 -0.23 -6.03 4.19
CA ASN A 246 -0.77 -6.02 2.84
C ASN A 246 -2.30 -6.23 2.87
N TYR A 247 -3.05 -5.18 2.50
CA TYR A 247 -4.51 -5.24 2.41
C TYR A 247 -5.00 -6.38 1.50
N GLY A 248 -4.34 -6.59 0.36
CA GLY A 248 -4.69 -7.67 -0.58
C GLY A 248 -4.42 -9.09 -0.08
N ALA A 249 -3.67 -9.24 1.02
CA ALA A 249 -3.35 -10.53 1.65
C ALA A 249 -4.07 -10.73 3.00
N GLY A 250 -5.09 -9.93 3.29
CA GLY A 250 -5.91 -10.07 4.50
C GLY A 250 -5.55 -9.10 5.63
N GLY A 251 -4.64 -8.14 5.38
CA GLY A 251 -4.32 -7.07 6.34
C GLY A 251 -5.52 -6.17 6.64
N GLU A 252 -5.50 -5.58 7.81
CA GLU A 252 -6.52 -4.66 8.31
C GLU A 252 -6.09 -3.20 8.09
N THR A 253 -7.06 -2.29 8.19
CA THR A 253 -6.84 -0.84 8.08
C THR A 253 -7.53 -0.11 9.22
N VAL A 254 -6.83 0.83 9.84
CA VAL A 254 -7.37 1.69 10.89
C VAL A 254 -7.32 3.13 10.40
N ASP A 255 -8.44 3.83 10.46
CA ASP A 255 -8.47 5.26 10.17
C ASP A 255 -7.72 6.05 11.24
N VAL A 256 -6.72 6.81 10.82
CA VAL A 256 -5.90 7.67 11.68
C VAL A 256 -5.82 9.10 11.15
N THR A 257 -6.76 9.47 10.28
CA THR A 257 -6.74 10.75 9.55
C THR A 257 -6.55 11.96 10.46
N ASN A 258 -7.24 11.99 11.58
CA ASN A 258 -7.19 13.12 12.50
C ASN A 258 -5.99 13.09 13.49
N ALA A 259 -5.21 12.01 13.47
CA ALA A 259 -4.07 11.82 14.37
C ALA A 259 -2.71 12.17 13.72
N ILE A 260 -2.71 12.54 12.44
CA ILE A 260 -1.47 12.76 11.68
C ILE A 260 -0.88 14.15 12.00
N PRO A 261 0.40 14.22 12.44
CA PRO A 261 1.08 15.49 12.66
C PRO A 261 1.20 16.31 11.37
N LYS A 262 1.07 17.64 11.50
CA LYS A 262 1.14 18.57 10.38
C LYS A 262 2.38 18.39 9.52
N LYS A 263 3.55 18.18 10.13
CA LYS A 263 4.81 17.98 9.41
C LYS A 263 4.80 16.72 8.53
N LEU A 264 4.16 15.64 8.97
CA LEU A 264 4.03 14.43 8.18
C LEU A 264 3.05 14.62 7.01
N ILE A 265 2.00 15.43 7.20
CA ILE A 265 1.12 15.87 6.12
C ILE A 265 1.92 16.66 5.08
N GLU A 266 2.74 17.63 5.51
CA GLU A 266 3.60 18.44 4.63
C GLU A 266 4.54 17.54 3.80
N TYR A 267 5.15 16.51 4.40
CA TYR A 267 5.99 15.55 3.68
C TYR A 267 5.21 14.76 2.61
N ALA A 268 3.99 14.31 2.92
CA ALA A 268 3.17 13.59 1.96
C ALA A 268 2.75 14.48 0.78
N GLU A 269 2.35 15.71 1.06
CA GLU A 269 1.98 16.68 0.02
C GLU A 269 3.18 17.10 -0.83
N GLU A 270 4.35 17.28 -0.23
CA GLU A 270 5.60 17.58 -0.95
C GLU A 270 5.99 16.41 -1.86
N ALA A 271 5.97 15.18 -1.36
CA ALA A 271 6.23 13.99 -2.17
C ALA A 271 5.26 13.86 -3.36
N SER A 272 3.96 14.13 -3.12
CA SER A 272 2.93 14.12 -4.15
C SER A 272 3.20 15.16 -5.25
N ARG A 273 3.57 16.41 -4.87
CA ARG A 273 3.88 17.49 -5.82
C ARG A 273 5.17 17.22 -6.59
N THR A 274 6.24 16.82 -5.90
CA THR A 274 7.56 16.55 -6.49
C THR A 274 7.50 15.39 -7.50
N CYS A 275 6.69 14.35 -7.22
CA CYS A 275 6.47 13.25 -8.16
C CYS A 275 5.35 13.53 -9.19
N GLU A 276 4.76 14.74 -9.22
CA GLU A 276 3.68 15.16 -10.13
C GLU A 276 2.45 14.23 -10.09
N LEU A 277 2.13 13.68 -8.93
CA LEU A 277 0.99 12.79 -8.73
C LEU A 277 -0.13 13.53 -8.01
N SER A 278 -1.09 14.08 -8.75
CA SER A 278 -2.24 14.79 -8.17
C SER A 278 -3.13 13.88 -7.31
N VAL A 279 -3.10 12.56 -7.53
CA VAL A 279 -3.68 11.56 -6.64
C VAL A 279 -2.59 10.55 -6.29
N ALA A 280 -2.20 10.53 -5.03
CA ALA A 280 -1.09 9.73 -4.55
C ALA A 280 -1.38 9.05 -3.21
N GLY A 281 -0.96 7.80 -3.08
CA GLY A 281 -0.83 7.13 -1.78
C GLY A 281 0.63 7.14 -1.36
N VAL A 282 0.96 7.88 -0.32
CA VAL A 282 2.34 8.03 0.19
C VAL A 282 2.50 7.13 1.41
N ASP A 283 3.43 6.20 1.34
CA ASP A 283 3.65 5.18 2.36
C ASP A 283 4.86 5.54 3.23
N PHE A 284 4.64 5.62 4.53
CA PHE A 284 5.67 5.82 5.53
C PHE A 284 5.75 4.62 6.48
N LEU A 285 6.95 4.27 6.91
CA LEU A 285 7.16 3.57 8.18
C LEU A 285 7.34 4.59 9.28
N VAL A 286 6.76 4.31 10.44
CA VAL A 286 6.86 5.14 11.65
C VAL A 286 7.15 4.28 12.86
N ALA A 287 7.88 4.84 13.83
CA ALA A 287 8.31 4.13 15.05
C ALA A 287 7.17 3.87 16.03
N GLN A 288 6.13 4.71 16.01
CA GLN A 288 4.99 4.63 16.91
C GLN A 288 3.67 4.74 16.15
N SER A 289 2.59 4.22 16.75
CA SER A 289 1.26 4.43 16.20
C SER A 289 0.83 5.88 16.37
N PRO A 290 0.36 6.57 15.32
CA PRO A 290 -0.10 7.95 15.42
C PRO A 290 -1.33 8.11 16.34
N GLU A 291 -2.09 7.04 16.61
CA GLU A 291 -3.21 7.06 17.58
C GLU A 291 -2.75 7.42 19.00
N ILE A 292 -1.44 7.27 19.31
CA ILE A 292 -0.85 7.59 20.62
C ILE A 292 -0.41 9.07 20.71
N GLN A 293 -0.80 9.91 19.74
CA GLN A 293 -0.44 11.34 19.68
C GLN A 293 1.06 11.61 19.80
N SER A 294 1.82 11.11 18.88
CA SER A 294 3.26 11.31 18.87
C SER A 294 3.64 12.59 18.13
N ALA A 295 4.59 13.33 18.69
CA ALA A 295 5.28 14.38 17.93
C ALA A 295 6.00 13.78 16.71
N ILE A 296 6.27 14.61 15.70
CA ILE A 296 6.93 14.11 14.47
C ILE A 296 8.27 13.42 14.75
N ASP A 297 9.04 13.93 15.71
CA ASP A 297 10.33 13.37 16.12
C ASP A 297 10.18 12.00 16.81
N GLU A 298 9.05 11.73 17.47
CA GLU A 298 8.74 10.43 18.08
C GLU A 298 8.24 9.42 17.06
N LEU A 299 7.61 9.89 15.98
CA LEU A 299 7.19 9.04 14.87
C LEU A 299 8.37 8.60 14.03
N ASP A 300 9.42 9.41 13.92
CA ASP A 300 10.61 9.16 13.10
C ASP A 300 10.25 8.58 11.71
N PRO A 301 9.47 9.32 10.90
CA PRO A 301 8.91 8.79 9.67
C PRO A 301 9.97 8.58 8.59
N VAL A 302 9.82 7.51 7.82
CA VAL A 302 10.63 7.26 6.61
C VAL A 302 9.70 6.89 5.46
N LEU A 303 9.75 7.64 4.36
CA LEU A 303 9.00 7.34 3.14
C LEU A 303 9.57 6.07 2.48
N ILE A 304 8.72 5.10 2.22
CA ILE A 304 9.12 3.82 1.60
C ILE A 304 8.60 3.63 0.18
N GLU A 305 7.50 4.29 -0.19
CA GLU A 305 6.90 4.18 -1.51
C GLU A 305 5.89 5.32 -1.75
N ILE A 306 5.75 5.72 -3.02
CA ILE A 306 4.64 6.54 -3.50
C ILE A 306 3.84 5.79 -4.56
N ASN A 307 2.51 5.76 -4.43
CA ASN A 307 1.61 4.99 -5.26
C ASN A 307 0.75 5.90 -6.15
N LYS A 308 0.89 5.79 -7.47
CA LYS A 308 0.13 6.53 -8.48
C LYS A 308 -1.33 6.12 -8.63
N CYS A 309 -1.69 4.96 -8.11
CA CYS A 309 -3.04 4.40 -8.19
C CYS A 309 -3.44 3.84 -6.82
N PRO A 310 -3.66 4.72 -5.82
CA PRO A 310 -3.98 4.28 -4.47
C PRO A 310 -5.37 3.62 -4.42
N LEU A 311 -5.52 2.64 -3.51
CA LEU A 311 -6.83 2.05 -3.24
C LEU A 311 -7.66 3.01 -2.39
N LEU A 312 -8.53 3.80 -3.02
CA LEU A 312 -9.36 4.78 -2.33
C LEU A 312 -10.31 4.13 -1.32
N ALA A 313 -10.89 2.98 -1.69
CA ALA A 313 -11.89 2.31 -0.88
C ALA A 313 -11.44 1.94 0.55
N MET A 314 -10.12 1.76 0.78
CA MET A 314 -9.62 1.45 2.13
C MET A 314 -9.77 2.61 3.12
N HIS A 315 -9.88 3.85 2.62
CA HIS A 315 -10.13 5.05 3.42
C HIS A 315 -11.64 5.32 3.60
N ASP A 316 -12.49 4.81 2.70
CA ASP A 316 -13.95 4.93 2.80
C ASP A 316 -14.57 3.79 3.63
N ALA A 317 -13.90 2.66 3.70
CA ALA A 317 -14.33 1.50 4.48
C ALA A 317 -13.14 0.90 5.24
N PRO A 318 -12.56 1.61 6.21
CA PRO A 318 -11.50 1.06 7.05
C PRO A 318 -12.06 -0.09 7.90
N THR A 319 -11.20 -0.99 8.35
CA THR A 319 -11.60 -2.08 9.27
C THR A 319 -12.03 -1.53 10.63
N SER A 320 -11.42 -0.40 11.03
CA SER A 320 -11.73 0.33 12.27
C SER A 320 -11.58 1.83 12.04
N GLY A 321 -12.40 2.63 12.73
CA GLY A 321 -12.46 4.07 12.58
C GLY A 321 -13.58 4.54 11.64
N GLU A 322 -13.47 5.75 11.10
CA GLU A 322 -14.52 6.42 10.34
C GLU A 322 -14.22 6.43 8.84
N SER A 323 -15.29 6.47 8.03
CA SER A 323 -15.16 6.71 6.59
C SER A 323 -14.71 8.15 6.33
N GLN A 324 -13.72 8.35 5.51
CA GLN A 324 -13.22 9.67 5.15
C GLN A 324 -13.84 10.22 3.85
N HIS A 325 -14.78 9.48 3.23
CA HIS A 325 -15.50 9.87 2.02
C HIS A 325 -14.56 10.31 0.88
N VAL A 326 -13.41 9.65 0.76
CA VAL A 326 -12.36 10.06 -0.19
C VAL A 326 -12.78 9.88 -1.64
N ILE A 327 -13.69 8.92 -1.94
CA ILE A 327 -14.19 8.75 -3.30
C ILE A 327 -15.07 9.95 -3.69
N ALA A 328 -15.87 10.50 -2.76
CA ALA A 328 -16.61 11.74 -3.01
C ALA A 328 -15.66 12.91 -3.31
N ARG A 329 -14.60 13.08 -2.50
CA ARG A 329 -13.54 14.10 -2.74
C ARG A 329 -12.81 13.89 -4.07
N TYR A 330 -12.52 12.64 -4.42
CA TYR A 330 -11.94 12.30 -5.72
C TYR A 330 -12.86 12.72 -6.88
N MET A 331 -14.16 12.48 -6.75
CA MET A 331 -15.14 12.90 -7.77
C MET A 331 -15.32 14.43 -7.83
N GLU A 332 -15.16 15.13 -6.70
CA GLU A 332 -15.08 16.61 -6.67
C GLU A 332 -13.83 17.11 -7.41
N TYR A 333 -12.69 16.48 -7.17
CA TYR A 333 -11.47 16.78 -7.92
C TYR A 333 -11.67 16.55 -9.44
N LEU A 334 -12.28 15.44 -9.85
CA LEU A 334 -12.60 15.20 -11.26
C LEU A 334 -13.62 16.24 -11.81
N ALA A 335 -14.48 16.81 -10.96
CA ALA A 335 -15.38 17.87 -11.34
C ALA A 335 -14.66 19.20 -11.65
N SER A 336 -13.54 19.46 -10.99
CA SER A 336 -12.74 20.68 -11.21
C SER A 336 -11.92 20.65 -12.49
N LEU A 337 -11.69 19.47 -13.06
CA LEU A 337 -10.94 19.28 -14.30
C LEU A 337 -11.80 19.66 -15.53
#